data_9b7d8fb4f0f6bc3d1baeefaab3ef4804
#
_entry.id   9b7d8fb4f0f6bc3d1baeefaab3ef4804
#
_cell.length_a   1.000
_cell.length_b   1.000
_cell.length_c   1.000
_cell.angle_alpha   90.00
_cell.angle_beta   90.00
_cell.angle_gamma   90.00
#
_symmetry.space_group_name_H-M   'P 1'
#
loop_
_entity.id
_entity.type
_entity.pdbx_description
1 polymer ?
#
loop_
_entity_poly.entity_id
_entity_poly.type
_entity_poly.pdbx_seq_one_letter_code
_entity_poly.pdbx_strand_id
1 'polypeptide(L)'
;DLSLQCKSVSDEFFKNYLTVVMKPEIEKNIKEIYIEGHTSTYWSRNSSKQESYIANMNLSQARAQSTLVYLLSSSSLSVDQKKWLSQKVRAIGYSSSKPLNNIGEPLKIGESENPSKSQRVDIRVVTTTEEQIRKLANEHFKNDGSI
;
A
#
# COMPACT_ATOMS: atom_id res chain seq x y z
N ASP A 1 10.58 -0.92 -14.76
CA ASP A 1 11.78 -0.44 -14.06
C ASP A 1 11.59 1.01 -13.61
N LEU A 2 11.87 1.27 -12.32
CA LEU A 2 11.90 2.63 -11.78
C LEU A 2 13.08 3.39 -12.42
N SER A 3 12.86 4.65 -12.83
CA SER A 3 13.93 5.50 -13.33
C SER A 3 15.00 5.73 -12.24
N LEU A 4 16.24 6.05 -12.62
CA LEU A 4 17.34 6.32 -11.68
C LEU A 4 16.99 7.45 -10.68
N GLN A 5 16.28 8.47 -11.17
CA GLN A 5 15.83 9.60 -10.34
C GLN A 5 14.75 9.18 -9.32
N CYS A 6 13.82 8.31 -9.71
CA CYS A 6 12.84 7.73 -8.78
C CYS A 6 13.52 6.85 -7.72
N LYS A 7 14.57 6.12 -8.08
CA LYS A 7 15.33 5.28 -7.13
C LYS A 7 16.03 6.11 -6.05
N SER A 8 16.73 7.18 -6.43
CA SER A 8 17.44 8.02 -5.46
C SER A 8 16.50 8.75 -4.49
N VAL A 9 15.39 9.28 -4.98
CA VAL A 9 14.35 9.91 -4.14
C VAL A 9 13.70 8.88 -3.22
N SER A 10 13.44 7.67 -3.71
CA SER A 10 12.89 6.58 -2.90
C SER A 10 13.86 6.13 -1.80
N ASP A 11 15.15 6.02 -2.10
CA ASP A 11 16.17 5.62 -1.11
C ASP A 11 16.26 6.61 0.04
N GLU A 12 16.33 7.90 -0.25
CA GLU A 12 16.39 8.96 0.79
C GLU A 12 15.10 8.98 1.62
N PHE A 13 13.95 8.93 0.95
CA PHE A 13 12.65 8.89 1.63
C PHE A 13 12.56 7.70 2.58
N PHE A 14 12.81 6.48 2.09
CA PHE A 14 12.66 5.28 2.91
C PHE A 14 13.70 5.19 4.03
N LYS A 15 14.92 5.64 3.80
CA LYS A 15 15.94 5.71 4.86
C LYS A 15 15.47 6.60 6.01
N ASN A 16 14.97 7.80 5.70
CA ASN A 16 14.45 8.73 6.70
C ASN A 16 13.17 8.20 7.36
N TYR A 17 12.25 7.66 6.57
CA TYR A 17 11.01 7.07 7.05
C TYR A 17 11.27 5.93 8.05
N LEU A 18 12.14 4.97 7.71
CA LEU A 18 12.49 3.86 8.58
C LEU A 18 13.18 4.31 9.86
N THR A 19 14.04 5.33 9.77
CA THR A 19 14.69 5.92 10.95
C THR A 19 13.67 6.47 11.94
N VAL A 20 12.53 6.97 11.48
CA VAL A 20 11.45 7.47 12.32
C VAL A 20 10.58 6.33 12.87
N VAL A 21 10.08 5.45 11.99
CA VAL A 21 9.11 4.41 12.39
C VAL A 21 9.71 3.30 13.25
N MET A 22 11.02 3.10 13.18
CA MET A 22 11.77 2.13 14.00
C MET A 22 12.13 2.68 15.40
N LYS A 23 11.82 3.95 15.73
CA LYS A 23 11.99 4.45 17.09
C LYS A 23 11.07 3.68 18.05
N PRO A 24 11.57 3.20 19.22
CA PRO A 24 10.79 2.35 20.12
C PRO A 24 9.43 2.94 20.53
N GLU A 25 9.37 4.26 20.72
CA GLU A 25 8.14 4.98 21.09
C GLU A 25 7.08 4.98 19.96
N ILE A 26 7.50 4.82 18.70
CA ILE A 26 6.63 4.75 17.52
C ILE A 26 6.36 3.29 17.14
N GLU A 27 7.41 2.47 17.07
CA GLU A 27 7.33 1.07 16.65
C GLU A 27 6.34 0.25 17.46
N LYS A 28 6.26 0.47 18.78
CA LYS A 28 5.32 -0.23 19.68
C LYS A 28 3.84 -0.08 19.26
N ASN A 29 3.52 0.99 18.52
CA ASN A 29 2.17 1.28 18.03
C ASN A 29 1.94 0.78 16.59
N ILE A 30 2.99 0.30 15.91
CA ILE A 30 2.92 -0.19 14.54
C ILE A 30 2.74 -1.70 14.54
N LYS A 31 1.64 -2.17 13.99
CA LYS A 31 1.42 -3.60 13.74
C LYS A 31 2.13 -4.03 12.45
N GLU A 32 1.77 -3.40 11.35
CA GLU A 32 2.31 -3.65 10.01
C GLU A 32 2.35 -2.37 9.20
N ILE A 33 3.13 -2.37 8.13
CA ILE A 33 3.12 -1.34 7.09
C ILE A 33 2.84 -2.00 5.76
N TYR A 34 1.92 -1.44 4.99
CA TYR A 34 1.56 -1.93 3.67
C TYR A 34 2.13 -1.01 2.59
N ILE A 35 2.85 -1.61 1.65
CA ILE A 35 3.15 -1.01 0.35
C ILE A 35 1.98 -1.40 -0.55
N GLU A 36 1.12 -0.44 -0.86
CA GLU A 36 -0.11 -0.64 -1.63
C GLU A 36 0.09 -0.23 -3.07
N GLY A 37 -0.03 -1.17 -4.00
CA GLY A 37 -0.02 -0.89 -5.44
C GLY A 37 -1.44 -0.62 -5.94
N HIS A 38 -1.59 0.42 -6.74
CA HIS A 38 -2.86 0.83 -7.33
C HIS A 38 -2.75 1.00 -8.85
N THR A 39 -3.85 0.79 -9.55
CA THR A 39 -3.99 1.02 -10.99
C THR A 39 -5.18 1.92 -11.28
N SER A 40 -5.26 2.43 -12.52
CA SER A 40 -6.49 3.03 -13.04
C SER A 40 -7.51 1.96 -13.42
N THR A 41 -8.77 2.37 -13.60
CA THR A 41 -9.83 1.46 -14.11
C THR A 41 -9.64 1.10 -15.58
N TYR A 42 -8.84 1.87 -16.30
CA TYR A 42 -8.55 1.64 -17.72
C TYR A 42 -7.59 0.47 -17.91
N TRP A 43 -7.93 -0.43 -18.83
CA TRP A 43 -7.06 -1.51 -19.27
C TRP A 43 -7.03 -1.58 -20.80
N SER A 44 -7.93 -2.31 -21.41
CA SER A 44 -8.03 -2.46 -22.86
C SER A 44 -9.49 -2.33 -23.32
N ARG A 45 -9.69 -1.75 -24.50
CA ARG A 45 -11.04 -1.57 -25.08
C ARG A 45 -11.76 -2.90 -25.34
N ASN A 46 -11.01 -3.99 -25.53
CA ASN A 46 -11.56 -5.30 -25.88
C ASN A 46 -11.67 -6.26 -24.69
N SER A 47 -11.33 -5.83 -23.47
CA SER A 47 -11.38 -6.66 -22.26
C SER A 47 -12.71 -6.48 -21.54
N SER A 48 -13.25 -7.57 -21.00
CA SER A 48 -14.34 -7.48 -20.04
C SER A 48 -13.93 -6.77 -18.77
N LYS A 49 -14.88 -6.30 -17.97
CA LYS A 49 -14.60 -5.67 -16.67
C LYS A 49 -13.83 -6.61 -15.73
N GLN A 50 -14.17 -7.89 -15.75
CA GLN A 50 -13.50 -8.90 -14.90
C GLN A 50 -12.07 -9.16 -15.35
N GLU A 51 -11.81 -9.32 -16.63
CA GLU A 51 -10.45 -9.47 -17.19
C GLU A 51 -9.59 -8.25 -16.88
N SER A 52 -10.13 -7.05 -17.08
CA SER A 52 -9.46 -5.79 -16.73
C SER A 52 -9.12 -5.71 -15.25
N TYR A 53 -10.04 -6.12 -14.37
CA TYR A 53 -9.80 -6.12 -12.93
C TYR A 53 -8.68 -7.11 -12.53
N ILE A 54 -8.67 -8.33 -13.10
CA ILE A 54 -7.65 -9.34 -12.83
C ILE A 54 -6.27 -8.89 -13.34
N ALA A 55 -6.22 -8.34 -14.56
CA ALA A 55 -4.98 -7.82 -15.12
C ALA A 55 -4.41 -6.65 -14.28
N ASN A 56 -5.28 -5.74 -13.86
CA ASN A 56 -4.92 -4.65 -12.97
C ASN A 56 -4.50 -5.15 -11.57
N MET A 57 -5.09 -6.24 -11.07
CA MET A 57 -4.68 -6.88 -9.81
C MET A 57 -3.23 -7.38 -9.91
N ASN A 58 -2.90 -8.11 -10.97
CA ASN A 58 -1.54 -8.60 -11.21
C ASN A 58 -0.54 -7.45 -11.33
N LEU A 59 -0.89 -6.38 -12.05
CA LEU A 59 -0.03 -5.22 -12.24
C LEU A 59 0.19 -4.46 -10.93
N SER A 60 -0.85 -4.24 -10.15
CA SER A 60 -0.77 -3.54 -8.87
C SER A 60 0.04 -4.34 -7.84
N GLN A 61 -0.15 -5.66 -7.79
CA GLN A 61 0.63 -6.55 -6.95
C GLN A 61 2.12 -6.54 -7.35
N ALA A 62 2.41 -6.62 -8.64
CA ALA A 62 3.79 -6.57 -9.14
C ALA A 62 4.49 -5.24 -8.81
N ARG A 63 3.78 -4.11 -8.87
CA ARG A 63 4.33 -2.79 -8.48
C ARG A 63 4.67 -2.72 -7.00
N ALA A 64 3.75 -3.14 -6.13
CA ALA A 64 3.99 -3.18 -4.69
C ALA A 64 5.16 -4.12 -4.33
N GLN A 65 5.18 -5.30 -4.92
CA GLN A 65 6.25 -6.29 -4.72
C GLN A 65 7.60 -5.75 -5.21
N SER A 66 7.67 -5.14 -6.39
CA SER A 66 8.90 -4.58 -6.92
C SER A 66 9.47 -3.48 -6.02
N THR A 67 8.61 -2.68 -5.40
CA THR A 67 9.01 -1.67 -4.42
C THR A 67 9.64 -2.31 -3.18
N LEU A 68 9.00 -3.33 -2.61
CA LEU A 68 9.55 -4.06 -1.45
C LEU A 68 10.87 -4.75 -1.76
N VAL A 69 10.96 -5.43 -2.91
CA VAL A 69 12.21 -6.09 -3.38
C VAL A 69 13.33 -5.07 -3.57
N TYR A 70 13.02 -3.91 -4.16
CA TYR A 70 13.97 -2.83 -4.32
C TYR A 70 14.53 -2.36 -2.97
N LEU A 71 13.66 -2.12 -1.98
CA LEU A 71 14.08 -1.70 -0.63
C LEU A 71 14.97 -2.75 0.05
N LEU A 72 14.60 -4.02 -0.01
CA LEU A 72 15.40 -5.11 0.57
C LEU A 72 16.75 -5.27 -0.11
N SER A 73 16.87 -4.90 -1.40
CA SER A 73 18.10 -4.97 -2.19
C SER A 73 18.94 -3.69 -2.10
N SER A 74 18.37 -2.58 -1.63
CA SER A 74 19.05 -1.27 -1.60
C SER A 74 20.28 -1.30 -0.67
N SER A 75 21.37 -0.71 -1.14
CA SER A 75 22.58 -0.50 -0.32
C SER A 75 22.46 0.68 0.67
N SER A 76 21.45 1.52 0.50
CA SER A 76 21.19 2.67 1.38
C SER A 76 20.61 2.28 2.74
N LEU A 77 20.06 1.07 2.86
CA LEU A 77 19.45 0.56 4.09
C LEU A 77 20.40 -0.36 4.85
N SER A 78 20.42 -0.21 6.17
CA SER A 78 21.19 -1.08 7.07
C SER A 78 20.61 -2.49 7.15
N VAL A 79 21.39 -3.43 7.67
CA VAL A 79 20.95 -4.82 7.91
C VAL A 79 19.73 -4.85 8.84
N ASP A 80 19.73 -4.04 9.90
CA ASP A 80 18.61 -3.97 10.85
C ASP A 80 17.35 -3.39 10.23
N GLN A 81 17.48 -2.37 9.38
CA GLN A 81 16.35 -1.84 8.61
C GLN A 81 15.74 -2.88 7.66
N LYS A 82 16.57 -3.65 6.96
CA LYS A 82 16.10 -4.74 6.08
C LYS A 82 15.43 -5.87 6.85
N LYS A 83 15.97 -6.23 8.00
CA LYS A 83 15.36 -7.21 8.90
C LYS A 83 13.99 -6.73 9.39
N TRP A 84 13.90 -5.49 9.81
CA TRP A 84 12.64 -4.87 10.23
C TRP A 84 11.61 -4.83 9.08
N LEU A 85 12.02 -4.46 7.87
CA LEU A 85 11.17 -4.48 6.68
C LEU A 85 10.56 -5.87 6.45
N SER A 86 11.38 -6.93 6.50
CA SER A 86 10.86 -8.30 6.28
C SER A 86 9.89 -8.77 7.35
N GLN A 87 9.96 -8.23 8.55
CA GLN A 87 9.04 -8.54 9.66
C GLN A 87 7.74 -7.73 9.61
N LYS A 88 7.81 -6.45 9.30
CA LYS A 88 6.70 -5.50 9.45
C LYS A 88 6.04 -5.07 8.15
N VAL A 89 6.70 -5.19 7.00
CA VAL A 89 6.18 -4.66 5.73
C VAL A 89 5.59 -5.74 4.86
N ARG A 90 4.45 -5.44 4.22
CA ARG A 90 3.76 -6.30 3.25
C ARG A 90 3.53 -5.55 1.95
N ALA A 91 3.60 -6.25 0.83
CA ALA A 91 3.26 -5.73 -0.49
C ALA A 91 1.87 -6.22 -0.89
N ILE A 92 0.95 -5.30 -1.19
CA ILE A 92 -0.45 -5.59 -1.46
C ILE A 92 -0.90 -4.88 -2.73
N GLY A 93 -1.50 -5.63 -3.67
CA GLY A 93 -2.16 -5.08 -4.84
C GLY A 93 -3.63 -4.78 -4.58
N TYR A 94 -4.09 -3.61 -4.99
CA TYR A 94 -5.49 -3.16 -4.86
C TYR A 94 -6.22 -3.11 -6.20
N SER A 95 -5.59 -3.51 -7.31
CA SER A 95 -6.18 -3.36 -8.63
C SER A 95 -6.62 -1.91 -8.89
N SER A 96 -7.76 -1.73 -9.52
CA SER A 96 -8.42 -0.44 -9.78
C SER A 96 -9.51 -0.10 -8.76
N SER A 97 -9.46 -0.67 -7.56
CA SER A 97 -10.54 -0.51 -6.56
C SER A 97 -10.56 0.86 -5.86
N LYS A 98 -9.47 1.63 -5.97
CA LYS A 98 -9.33 2.95 -5.31
C LYS A 98 -8.90 4.03 -6.33
N PRO A 99 -9.73 4.35 -7.33
CA PRO A 99 -9.43 5.38 -8.32
C PRO A 99 -9.44 6.77 -7.68
N LEU A 100 -8.66 7.69 -8.24
CA LEU A 100 -8.55 9.08 -7.81
C LEU A 100 -9.08 10.04 -8.88
N ASN A 101 -9.63 11.17 -8.43
CA ASN A 101 -10.04 12.28 -9.25
C ASN A 101 -8.85 13.21 -9.62
N ASN A 102 -9.14 14.32 -10.30
CA ASN A 102 -8.12 15.26 -10.79
C ASN A 102 -7.35 15.99 -9.68
N ILE A 103 -7.88 16.08 -8.49
CA ILE A 103 -7.21 16.68 -7.33
C ILE A 103 -6.47 15.65 -6.46
N GLY A 104 -6.60 14.34 -6.78
CA GLY A 104 -5.92 13.26 -6.06
C GLY A 104 -6.69 12.73 -4.86
N GLU A 105 -7.99 13.01 -4.78
CA GLU A 105 -8.90 12.46 -3.78
C GLU A 105 -9.63 11.22 -4.31
N PRO A 106 -10.19 10.38 -3.44
CA PRO A 106 -11.04 9.26 -3.85
C PRO A 106 -12.16 9.71 -4.78
N LEU A 107 -12.33 8.97 -5.88
CA LEU A 107 -13.32 9.28 -6.91
C LEU A 107 -14.73 9.19 -6.34
N LYS A 108 -15.51 10.26 -6.48
CA LYS A 108 -16.93 10.32 -6.09
C LYS A 108 -17.84 10.11 -7.30
N ILE A 109 -19.12 9.82 -7.03
CA ILE A 109 -20.14 9.66 -8.06
C ILE A 109 -20.25 10.94 -8.89
N GLY A 110 -20.15 10.82 -10.22
CA GLY A 110 -20.22 11.95 -11.14
C GLY A 110 -18.88 12.64 -11.45
N GLU A 111 -17.80 12.25 -10.78
CA GLU A 111 -16.46 12.74 -11.09
C GLU A 111 -15.77 11.86 -12.16
N SER A 112 -14.78 12.44 -12.84
CA SER A 112 -13.92 11.73 -13.77
C SER A 112 -12.65 11.24 -13.09
N GLU A 113 -12.27 10.00 -13.37
CA GLU A 113 -11.00 9.44 -12.90
C GLU A 113 -9.82 10.15 -13.56
N ASN A 114 -8.76 10.38 -12.79
CA ASN A 114 -7.44 10.72 -13.30
C ASN A 114 -6.55 9.46 -13.30
N PRO A 115 -6.32 8.83 -14.48
CA PRO A 115 -5.56 7.58 -14.56
C PRO A 115 -4.12 7.71 -14.04
N SER A 116 -3.47 8.86 -14.26
CA SER A 116 -2.09 9.09 -13.83
C SER A 116 -1.97 9.17 -12.29
N LYS A 117 -2.98 9.71 -11.62
CA LYS A 117 -3.02 9.78 -10.16
C LYS A 117 -3.48 8.45 -9.54
N SER A 118 -4.34 7.72 -10.24
CA SER A 118 -4.81 6.40 -9.81
C SER A 118 -3.69 5.36 -9.83
N GLN A 119 -2.75 5.47 -10.79
CA GLN A 119 -1.59 4.58 -10.91
C GLN A 119 -0.47 5.01 -9.95
N ARG A 120 -0.45 4.44 -8.75
CA ARG A 120 0.46 4.86 -7.68
C ARG A 120 0.88 3.70 -6.78
N VAL A 121 1.86 3.98 -5.93
CA VAL A 121 2.20 3.16 -4.77
C VAL A 121 2.02 4.02 -3.53
N ASP A 122 1.22 3.55 -2.60
CA ASP A 122 0.97 4.20 -1.31
C ASP A 122 1.66 3.43 -0.17
N ILE A 123 1.99 4.12 0.89
CA ILE A 123 2.49 3.52 2.14
C ILE A 123 1.43 3.73 3.21
N ARG A 124 0.90 2.63 3.76
CA ARG A 124 -0.10 2.68 4.82
C ARG A 124 0.38 2.00 6.09
N VAL A 125 0.35 2.74 7.19
CA VAL A 125 0.67 2.22 8.52
C VAL A 125 -0.59 1.64 9.16
N VAL A 126 -0.52 0.40 9.62
CA VAL A 126 -1.55 -0.26 10.42
C VAL A 126 -1.11 -0.22 11.88
N THR A 127 -1.89 0.42 12.73
CA THR A 127 -1.58 0.58 14.13
C THR A 127 -2.22 -0.50 15.00
N THR A 128 -1.69 -0.71 16.19
CA THR A 128 -2.26 -1.61 17.21
C THR A 128 -3.64 -1.14 17.67
N THR A 129 -3.88 0.17 17.70
CA THR A 129 -5.19 0.76 18.04
C THR A 129 -6.28 0.34 17.06
N GLU A 130 -5.98 0.32 15.76
CA GLU A 130 -6.92 -0.15 14.73
C GLU A 130 -7.29 -1.63 14.96
N GLU A 131 -6.35 -2.46 15.35
CA GLU A 131 -6.61 -3.86 15.71
C GLU A 131 -7.49 -4.00 16.95
N GLN A 132 -7.25 -3.20 17.98
CA GLN A 132 -8.06 -3.20 19.21
C GLN A 132 -9.51 -2.81 18.91
N ILE A 133 -9.73 -1.76 18.10
CA ILE A 133 -11.07 -1.35 17.66
C ILE A 133 -11.76 -2.48 16.88
N ARG A 134 -11.03 -3.16 15.99
CA ARG A 134 -11.58 -4.28 15.22
C ARG A 134 -11.95 -5.47 16.10
N LYS A 135 -11.15 -5.79 17.12
CA LYS A 135 -11.47 -6.84 18.10
C LYS A 135 -12.73 -6.50 18.89
N LEU A 136 -12.84 -5.28 19.41
CA LEU A 136 -14.03 -4.82 20.14
C LEU A 136 -15.29 -4.86 19.26
N ALA A 137 -15.21 -4.42 18.00
CA ALA A 137 -16.32 -4.50 17.07
C ALA A 137 -16.76 -5.96 16.84
N ASN A 138 -15.81 -6.87 16.62
CA ASN A 138 -16.12 -8.30 16.41
C ASN A 138 -16.71 -8.96 17.67
N GLU A 139 -16.28 -8.60 18.85
CA GLU A 139 -16.85 -9.10 20.12
C GLU A 139 -18.29 -8.61 20.29
N HIS A 140 -18.57 -7.35 19.96
CA HIS A 140 -19.90 -6.79 20.01
C HIS A 140 -20.88 -7.54 19.07
N PHE A 141 -20.48 -7.76 17.82
CA PHE A 141 -21.30 -8.50 16.84
C PHE A 141 -21.52 -9.98 17.21
N LYS A 142 -20.60 -10.62 17.93
CA LYS A 142 -20.79 -12.00 18.42
C LYS A 142 -21.82 -12.08 19.56
N ASN A 143 -21.86 -11.04 20.40
CA ASN A 143 -22.80 -10.99 21.52
C ASN A 143 -24.23 -10.64 21.09
N ASP A 144 -24.41 -9.86 20.02
CA ASP A 144 -25.73 -9.52 19.46
C ASP A 144 -26.35 -10.66 18.61
N GLY A 145 -25.57 -11.67 18.22
CA GLY A 145 -26.03 -12.82 17.46
C GLY A 145 -26.61 -13.98 18.30
N SER A 146 -26.80 -13.78 19.61
CA SER A 146 -27.37 -14.76 20.53
C SER A 146 -28.82 -14.37 20.87
N ILE A 147 -29.73 -14.54 19.90
CA ILE A 147 -31.18 -14.69 20.13
C ILE A 147 -31.63 -15.96 19.45
#